data_3311fabd03a508a02bcf9253b7634f27
#
_entry.id   3311fabd03a508a02bcf9253b7634f27
#
_cell.length_a   1.000
_cell.length_b   1.000
_cell.length_c   1.000
_cell.angle_alpha   90.00
_cell.angle_beta   90.00
_cell.angle_gamma   90.00
#
_symmetry.space_group_name_H-M   'P 1'
#
loop_
_entity.id
_entity.type
_entity.pdbx_description
1 polymer ?
#
loop_
_entity_poly.entity_id
_entity_poly.type
_entity_poly.pdbx_seq_one_letter_code
_entity_poly.pdbx_strand_id
1 'polypeptide(L)'
;MASKNGTNNTSHDTPTTQVHAETPVELLKLRLHKPSASAAGLTGVKVAVQHVLKEMNPARGAKALFALNQKGGFDCPSCAWPDPDDERSPIGEYCENGAKAVADEATTKRLTGEFFAKNSVADLSLLNDYEIGKKGRIAEPVYLAAGASHYTPISWDEAFGKIASHLNKLNSPNEAVFYTSGRTSNEAAFLYQLFAREYGTNNLPDCSNMCHESSGVALNESVGIGKGSVKLEDFYKAEAILIIG
;
A
#
# COMPACT_ATOMS: atom_id res chain seq x y z
N MET A 1 -12.48 -67.84 2.49
CA MET A 1 -13.05 -67.14 1.34
C MET A 1 -12.71 -65.65 1.49
N ALA A 2 -11.71 -65.21 0.77
CA ALA A 2 -11.22 -63.84 0.85
C ALA A 2 -11.76 -63.03 -0.36
N SER A 3 -12.46 -61.95 -0.08
CA SER A 3 -12.90 -61.00 -1.09
C SER A 3 -11.86 -59.89 -1.26
N LYS A 4 -11.28 -59.80 -2.43
CA LYS A 4 -10.42 -58.70 -2.87
C LYS A 4 -11.30 -57.59 -3.42
N ASN A 5 -11.33 -56.41 -2.78
CA ASN A 5 -11.82 -55.19 -3.40
C ASN A 5 -10.62 -54.33 -3.76
N GLY A 6 -10.36 -54.24 -5.05
CA GLY A 6 -9.39 -53.32 -5.62
C GLY A 6 -10.00 -51.92 -5.72
N THR A 7 -9.41 -50.96 -5.05
CA THR A 7 -9.68 -49.53 -5.26
C THR A 7 -8.68 -48.97 -6.28
N ASN A 8 -9.17 -48.69 -7.47
CA ASN A 8 -8.44 -47.93 -8.47
C ASN A 8 -8.29 -46.48 -7.99
N ASN A 9 -7.10 -46.13 -7.55
CA ASN A 9 -6.72 -44.76 -7.25
C ASN A 9 -6.13 -44.15 -8.51
N THR A 10 -6.95 -43.47 -9.31
CA THR A 10 -6.46 -42.63 -10.39
C THR A 10 -6.00 -41.32 -9.79
N SER A 11 -4.70 -41.22 -9.51
CA SER A 11 -4.05 -39.95 -9.22
C SER A 11 -4.07 -39.06 -10.47
N HIS A 12 -4.89 -38.02 -10.45
CA HIS A 12 -4.76 -36.89 -11.36
C HIS A 12 -3.48 -36.14 -10.98
N ASP A 13 -2.37 -36.52 -11.60
CA ASP A 13 -1.17 -35.70 -11.64
C ASP A 13 -1.43 -34.47 -12.50
N THR A 14 -1.88 -33.42 -11.86
CA THR A 14 -1.83 -32.05 -12.42
C THR A 14 -0.34 -31.68 -12.50
N PRO A 15 0.23 -31.37 -13.67
CA PRO A 15 1.60 -30.92 -13.74
C PRO A 15 1.76 -29.63 -12.94
N THR A 16 2.38 -29.71 -11.77
CA THR A 16 2.82 -28.55 -11.01
C THR A 16 3.91 -27.89 -11.84
N THR A 17 3.55 -26.85 -12.57
CA THR A 17 4.52 -25.96 -13.19
C THR A 17 5.33 -25.37 -12.02
N GLN A 18 6.54 -25.86 -11.80
CA GLN A 18 7.46 -25.24 -10.85
C GLN A 18 7.77 -23.84 -11.40
N VAL A 19 7.19 -22.83 -10.79
CA VAL A 19 7.58 -21.46 -11.03
C VAL A 19 8.95 -21.29 -10.39
N HIS A 20 10.01 -21.31 -11.20
CA HIS A 20 11.32 -20.93 -10.74
C HIS A 20 11.31 -19.43 -10.48
N ALA A 21 11.54 -19.06 -9.22
CA ALA A 21 11.76 -17.67 -8.86
C ALA A 21 13.08 -17.20 -9.50
N GLU A 22 12.98 -16.33 -10.49
CA GLU A 22 14.14 -15.67 -11.06
C GLU A 22 14.54 -14.47 -10.20
N THR A 23 15.83 -14.17 -10.13
CA THR A 23 16.32 -12.97 -9.46
C THR A 23 15.77 -11.75 -10.21
N PRO A 24 15.04 -10.84 -9.53
CA PRO A 24 14.51 -9.64 -10.17
C PRO A 24 15.60 -8.86 -10.90
N VAL A 25 15.32 -8.41 -12.12
CA VAL A 25 16.28 -7.70 -12.97
C VAL A 25 16.86 -6.47 -12.29
N GLU A 26 16.07 -5.79 -11.47
CA GLU A 26 16.49 -4.64 -10.66
C GLU A 26 17.61 -5.00 -9.67
N LEU A 27 17.65 -6.21 -9.14
CA LEU A 27 18.71 -6.66 -8.22
C LEU A 27 20.05 -6.85 -8.93
N LEU A 28 20.05 -7.10 -10.23
CA LEU A 28 21.28 -7.21 -11.04
C LEU A 28 22.00 -5.87 -11.18
N LYS A 29 21.30 -4.76 -10.96
CA LYS A 29 21.83 -3.38 -11.01
C LYS A 29 22.21 -2.81 -9.65
N LEU A 30 21.97 -3.56 -8.56
CA LEU A 30 22.31 -3.11 -7.21
C LEU A 30 23.83 -2.99 -7.07
N ARG A 31 24.26 -1.81 -6.61
CA ARG A 31 25.65 -1.56 -6.22
C ARG A 31 25.71 -1.42 -4.70
N LEU A 32 26.49 -2.26 -4.08
CA LEU A 32 26.76 -2.11 -2.65
C LEU A 32 27.68 -0.90 -2.45
N HIS A 33 27.22 0.03 -1.64
CA HIS A 33 27.99 1.18 -1.20
C HIS A 33 28.46 0.97 0.25
N LYS A 34 29.52 1.66 0.61
CA LYS A 34 29.93 1.69 2.01
C LYS A 34 28.76 2.23 2.86
N PRO A 35 28.40 1.59 3.99
CA PRO A 35 27.35 2.07 4.86
C PRO A 35 27.59 3.53 5.27
N SER A 36 26.52 4.30 5.36
CA SER A 36 26.60 5.68 5.87
C SER A 36 27.00 5.67 7.33
N ALA A 37 27.92 6.56 7.70
CA ALA A 37 28.33 6.73 9.09
C ALA A 37 27.31 7.50 9.94
N SER A 38 26.30 8.12 9.32
CA SER A 38 25.22 8.86 9.97
C SER A 38 23.89 8.66 9.24
N ALA A 39 22.79 8.73 9.96
CA ALA A 39 21.43 8.68 9.43
C ALA A 39 20.66 9.94 9.88
N ALA A 40 19.59 10.27 9.17
CA ALA A 40 18.74 11.42 9.44
C ALA A 40 19.48 12.78 9.38
N GLY A 41 19.14 13.71 10.26
CA GLY A 41 19.77 15.04 10.34
C GLY A 41 19.58 15.86 9.04
N LEU A 42 20.55 16.69 8.73
CA LEU A 42 20.50 17.57 7.54
C LEU A 42 20.39 16.81 6.22
N THR A 43 20.94 15.60 6.15
CA THR A 43 20.82 14.76 4.95
C THR A 43 19.37 14.33 4.74
N GLY A 44 18.68 13.89 5.80
CA GLY A 44 17.26 13.54 5.73
C GLY A 44 16.39 14.73 5.33
N VAL A 45 16.63 15.91 5.90
CA VAL A 45 15.93 17.15 5.53
C VAL A 45 16.14 17.47 4.03
N LYS A 46 17.39 17.43 3.56
CA LYS A 46 17.71 17.69 2.14
C LYS A 46 16.98 16.71 1.22
N VAL A 47 17.01 15.43 1.54
CA VAL A 47 16.37 14.39 0.71
C VAL A 47 14.85 14.56 0.71
N ALA A 48 14.23 14.83 1.86
CA ALA A 48 12.80 15.12 1.96
C ALA A 48 12.40 16.31 1.09
N VAL A 49 13.10 17.43 1.22
CA VAL A 49 12.83 18.65 0.41
C VAL A 49 13.01 18.37 -1.08
N GLN A 50 14.09 17.72 -1.48
CA GLN A 50 14.32 17.37 -2.89
C GLN A 50 13.21 16.48 -3.45
N HIS A 51 12.74 15.50 -2.68
CA HIS A 51 11.67 14.61 -3.10
C HIS A 51 10.34 15.38 -3.26
N VAL A 52 10.00 16.20 -2.27
CA VAL A 52 8.80 17.05 -2.30
C VAL A 52 8.80 17.97 -3.53
N LEU A 53 9.91 18.65 -3.81
CA LEU A 53 10.02 19.53 -4.99
C LEU A 53 9.98 18.78 -6.31
N LYS A 54 10.39 17.51 -6.34
CA LYS A 54 10.33 16.66 -7.54
C LYS A 54 8.92 16.18 -7.84
N GLU A 55 8.13 15.90 -6.82
CA GLU A 55 6.77 15.33 -6.95
C GLU A 55 5.68 16.41 -6.95
N MET A 56 5.90 17.51 -6.23
CA MET A 56 4.94 18.60 -6.07
C MET A 56 5.55 19.94 -6.46
N ASN A 57 4.70 20.93 -6.76
CA ASN A 57 5.19 22.31 -6.82
C ASN A 57 5.48 22.85 -5.39
N PRO A 58 6.32 23.89 -5.23
CA PRO A 58 6.72 24.40 -3.92
C PRO A 58 5.54 24.80 -3.01
N ALA A 59 4.51 25.43 -3.57
CA ALA A 59 3.35 25.90 -2.80
C ALA A 59 2.54 24.72 -2.24
N ARG A 60 2.27 23.70 -3.07
CA ARG A 60 1.60 22.48 -2.64
C ARG A 60 2.43 21.71 -1.61
N GLY A 61 3.75 21.59 -1.84
CA GLY A 61 4.67 20.93 -0.94
C GLY A 61 4.71 21.58 0.44
N ALA A 62 4.84 22.90 0.50
CA ALA A 62 4.81 23.64 1.75
C ALA A 62 3.47 23.43 2.49
N LYS A 63 2.32 23.63 1.79
CA LYS A 63 0.99 23.43 2.39
C LYS A 63 0.82 22.01 2.95
N ALA A 64 1.25 20.99 2.20
CA ALA A 64 1.14 19.60 2.62
C ALA A 64 2.00 19.30 3.85
N LEU A 65 3.27 19.71 3.85
CA LEU A 65 4.19 19.43 4.94
C LEU A 65 3.82 20.19 6.23
N PHE A 66 3.31 21.42 6.13
CA PHE A 66 2.85 22.18 7.31
C PHE A 66 1.52 21.68 7.87
N ALA A 67 0.74 20.93 7.10
CA ALA A 67 -0.51 20.31 7.57
C ALA A 67 -0.32 18.89 8.10
N LEU A 68 0.80 18.24 7.79
CA LEU A 68 1.07 16.85 8.13
C LEU A 68 1.23 16.68 9.64
N ASN A 69 0.42 15.80 10.22
CA ASN A 69 0.32 15.50 11.66
C ASN A 69 0.05 16.74 12.54
N GLN A 70 -0.58 17.76 11.99
CA GLN A 70 -0.96 18.99 12.72
C GLN A 70 -2.44 19.00 13.09
N LYS A 71 -2.80 19.73 14.14
CA LYS A 71 -4.22 19.97 14.51
C LYS A 71 -4.93 20.66 13.35
N GLY A 72 -6.02 20.04 12.86
CA GLY A 72 -6.74 20.53 11.69
C GLY A 72 -6.05 20.22 10.34
N GLY A 73 -4.99 19.45 10.37
CA GLY A 73 -4.33 18.92 9.20
C GLY A 73 -4.77 17.49 8.87
N PHE A 74 -3.82 16.63 8.54
CA PHE A 74 -4.07 15.23 8.24
C PHE A 74 -2.91 14.35 8.74
N ASP A 75 -3.22 13.08 9.02
CA ASP A 75 -2.25 12.13 9.52
C ASP A 75 -1.33 11.62 8.42
N CYS A 76 -0.12 11.22 8.81
CA CYS A 76 0.86 10.67 7.87
C CYS A 76 0.34 9.38 7.22
N PRO A 77 0.31 9.30 5.87
CA PRO A 77 -0.15 8.10 5.17
C PRO A 77 0.87 6.94 5.20
N SER A 78 2.02 7.10 5.86
CA SER A 78 3.06 6.08 5.91
C SER A 78 2.89 5.13 7.11
N CYS A 79 3.70 5.27 8.14
CA CYS A 79 3.79 4.30 9.24
C CYS A 79 3.00 4.68 10.50
N ALA A 80 2.05 5.60 10.41
CA ALA A 80 1.30 6.11 11.54
C ALA A 80 2.21 6.71 12.63
N TRP A 81 2.85 7.82 12.31
CA TRP A 81 3.59 8.63 13.31
C TRP A 81 2.71 8.92 14.52
N PRO A 82 3.14 8.59 15.74
CA PRO A 82 2.33 8.85 16.92
C PRO A 82 2.18 10.34 17.14
N ASP A 83 0.95 10.77 17.41
CA ASP A 83 0.65 12.15 17.76
C ASP A 83 1.23 12.50 19.13
N PRO A 84 1.93 13.63 19.29
CA PRO A 84 2.27 14.17 20.60
C PRO A 84 1.02 14.49 21.40
N ASP A 85 1.03 14.20 22.72
CA ASP A 85 -0.14 14.45 23.55
C ASP A 85 -0.42 15.95 23.69
N ASP A 86 0.59 16.76 23.86
CA ASP A 86 0.45 18.17 24.27
C ASP A 86 0.84 19.14 23.15
N GLU A 87 2.12 19.22 22.82
CA GLU A 87 2.66 20.19 21.87
C GLU A 87 3.18 19.53 20.60
N ARG A 88 2.88 20.14 19.46
CA ARG A 88 3.37 19.72 18.15
C ARG A 88 4.38 20.72 17.63
N SER A 89 5.39 20.24 16.94
CA SER A 89 6.37 21.11 16.32
C SER A 89 5.70 22.01 15.27
N PRO A 90 5.83 23.34 15.37
CA PRO A 90 5.24 24.25 14.37
C PRO A 90 5.98 24.20 13.03
N ILE A 91 7.17 23.61 12.97
CA ILE A 91 8.00 23.53 11.77
C ILE A 91 7.69 22.25 10.99
N GLY A 92 7.36 21.16 11.69
CA GLY A 92 7.07 19.89 11.06
C GLY A 92 7.03 18.74 12.06
N GLU A 93 6.03 17.89 11.92
CA GLU A 93 5.81 16.72 12.79
C GLU A 93 5.83 15.46 11.92
N TYR A 94 6.97 15.21 11.26
CA TYR A 94 7.13 14.09 10.33
C TYR A 94 8.61 13.69 10.16
N CYS A 95 8.82 12.46 9.74
CA CYS A 95 10.14 11.99 9.33
C CYS A 95 10.35 12.13 7.81
N GLU A 96 11.55 11.82 7.32
CA GLU A 96 11.88 11.80 5.88
C GLU A 96 10.91 10.91 5.08
N ASN A 97 10.58 9.71 5.58
CA ASN A 97 9.66 8.80 4.89
C ASN A 97 8.23 9.34 4.85
N GLY A 98 7.77 10.00 5.91
CA GLY A 98 6.48 10.67 5.93
C GLY A 98 6.38 11.78 4.88
N ALA A 99 7.39 12.62 4.79
CA ALA A 99 7.47 13.65 3.76
C ALA A 99 7.45 13.07 2.34
N LYS A 100 8.19 11.98 2.10
CA LYS A 100 8.18 11.26 0.80
C LYS A 100 6.82 10.64 0.50
N ALA A 101 6.20 9.97 1.47
CA ALA A 101 4.89 9.36 1.30
C ALA A 101 3.82 10.39 0.92
N VAL A 102 3.79 11.53 1.61
CA VAL A 102 2.87 12.64 1.28
C VAL A 102 3.17 13.19 -0.12
N ALA A 103 4.44 13.33 -0.47
CA ALA A 103 4.82 13.83 -1.79
C ALA A 103 4.37 12.89 -2.91
N ASP A 104 4.50 11.60 -2.73
CA ASP A 104 4.03 10.59 -3.69
C ASP A 104 2.49 10.55 -3.79
N GLU A 105 1.77 10.71 -2.66
CA GLU A 105 0.31 10.79 -2.67
C GLU A 105 -0.22 12.07 -3.33
N ALA A 106 0.43 13.20 -3.09
CA ALA A 106 0.03 14.52 -3.58
C ALA A 106 0.77 14.94 -4.85
N THR A 107 1.39 14.01 -5.57
CA THR A 107 2.14 14.30 -6.80
C THR A 107 1.27 14.99 -7.84
N THR A 108 1.88 15.87 -8.63
CA THR A 108 1.22 16.52 -9.77
C THR A 108 1.26 15.69 -11.04
N LYS A 109 2.00 14.58 -11.03
CA LYS A 109 2.09 13.66 -12.17
C LYS A 109 0.82 12.83 -12.29
N ARG A 110 0.18 12.89 -13.44
CA ARG A 110 -1.09 12.20 -13.70
C ARG A 110 -0.94 11.25 -14.88
N LEU A 111 -1.43 10.02 -14.69
CA LEU A 111 -1.56 9.03 -15.74
C LEU A 111 -2.98 9.15 -16.32
N THR A 112 -3.06 9.72 -17.50
CA THR A 112 -4.31 9.92 -18.26
C THR A 112 -4.42 8.90 -19.38
N GLY A 113 -5.54 8.89 -20.09
CA GLY A 113 -5.74 8.04 -21.28
C GLY A 113 -4.65 8.21 -22.32
N GLU A 114 -4.10 9.41 -22.48
CA GLU A 114 -2.99 9.66 -23.39
C GLU A 114 -1.70 8.89 -22.99
N PHE A 115 -1.42 8.78 -21.70
CA PHE A 115 -0.32 7.97 -21.20
C PHE A 115 -0.52 6.49 -21.56
N PHE A 116 -1.71 5.96 -21.31
CA PHE A 116 -2.03 4.56 -21.58
C PHE A 116 -2.11 4.24 -23.08
N ALA A 117 -2.49 5.20 -23.90
CA ALA A 117 -2.46 5.04 -25.36
C ALA A 117 -1.03 4.92 -25.93
N LYS A 118 -0.03 5.50 -25.24
CA LYS A 118 1.38 5.48 -25.65
C LYS A 118 2.21 4.35 -25.03
N ASN A 119 1.71 3.69 -23.99
CA ASN A 119 2.42 2.66 -23.26
C ASN A 119 1.59 1.39 -23.21
N SER A 120 2.04 0.36 -23.90
CA SER A 120 1.38 -0.95 -23.85
C SER A 120 1.57 -1.62 -22.49
N VAL A 121 0.73 -2.61 -22.17
CA VAL A 121 0.90 -3.44 -20.98
C VAL A 121 2.26 -4.12 -20.99
N ALA A 122 2.72 -4.58 -22.16
CA ALA A 122 4.04 -5.18 -22.31
C ALA A 122 5.17 -4.20 -21.96
N ASP A 123 5.10 -2.94 -22.43
CA ASP A 123 6.10 -1.91 -22.09
C ASP A 123 6.08 -1.61 -20.59
N LEU A 124 4.90 -1.50 -19.99
CA LEU A 124 4.76 -1.23 -18.55
C LEU A 124 5.28 -2.40 -17.70
N SER A 125 5.12 -3.63 -18.15
CA SER A 125 5.61 -4.83 -17.42
C SER A 125 7.13 -4.98 -17.42
N LEU A 126 7.85 -4.25 -18.28
CA LEU A 126 9.31 -4.19 -18.27
C LEU A 126 9.86 -3.21 -17.22
N LEU A 127 9.02 -2.38 -16.65
CA LEU A 127 9.39 -1.44 -15.59
C LEU A 127 9.32 -2.13 -14.23
N ASN A 128 10.25 -1.81 -13.33
CA ASN A 128 10.14 -2.23 -11.95
C ASN A 128 9.11 -1.37 -11.18
N ASP A 129 8.71 -1.81 -9.99
CA ASP A 129 7.67 -1.16 -9.17
C ASP A 129 8.00 0.31 -8.83
N TYR A 130 9.29 0.60 -8.60
CA TYR A 130 9.74 1.97 -8.34
C TYR A 130 9.58 2.86 -9.58
N GLU A 131 9.97 2.37 -10.75
CA GLU A 131 9.84 3.10 -12.01
C GLU A 131 8.39 3.36 -12.38
N ILE A 132 7.50 2.36 -12.20
CA ILE A 132 6.05 2.51 -12.40
C ILE A 132 5.49 3.55 -11.42
N GLY A 133 5.81 3.43 -10.13
CA GLY A 133 5.36 4.37 -9.10
C GLY A 133 5.76 5.82 -9.39
N LYS A 134 6.92 6.04 -10.02
CA LYS A 134 7.41 7.38 -10.39
C LYS A 134 6.78 7.99 -11.65
N LYS A 135 5.97 7.22 -12.38
CA LYS A 135 5.20 7.77 -13.53
C LYS A 135 4.08 8.71 -13.07
N GLY A 136 3.47 8.45 -11.92
CA GLY A 136 2.42 9.29 -11.35
C GLY A 136 1.21 8.50 -10.85
N ARG A 137 0.10 9.21 -10.67
CA ARG A 137 -1.17 8.64 -10.16
C ARG A 137 -2.18 8.50 -11.30
N ILE A 138 -2.88 7.37 -11.33
CA ILE A 138 -4.00 7.13 -12.26
C ILE A 138 -5.06 8.19 -12.01
N ALA A 139 -5.43 8.92 -13.06
CA ALA A 139 -6.29 10.10 -12.95
C ALA A 139 -7.74 9.87 -13.33
N GLU A 140 -8.03 8.75 -13.99
CA GLU A 140 -9.34 8.38 -14.52
C GLU A 140 -9.46 6.85 -14.58
N PRO A 141 -10.69 6.30 -14.60
CA PRO A 141 -10.87 4.87 -14.76
C PRO A 141 -10.31 4.40 -16.10
N VAL A 142 -9.58 3.30 -16.08
CA VAL A 142 -9.05 2.65 -17.28
C VAL A 142 -9.41 1.17 -17.28
N TYR A 143 -9.65 0.61 -18.44
CA TYR A 143 -10.04 -0.77 -18.63
C TYR A 143 -9.14 -1.46 -19.67
N LEU A 144 -8.71 -2.66 -19.35
CA LEU A 144 -8.01 -3.53 -20.29
C LEU A 144 -8.99 -4.61 -20.78
N ALA A 145 -9.41 -4.51 -22.02
CA ALA A 145 -10.25 -5.54 -22.61
C ALA A 145 -9.46 -6.83 -22.85
N ALA A 146 -10.14 -7.98 -22.84
CA ALA A 146 -9.50 -9.26 -23.14
C ALA A 146 -8.82 -9.22 -24.51
N GLY A 147 -7.53 -9.57 -24.54
CA GLY A 147 -6.71 -9.54 -25.77
C GLY A 147 -6.21 -8.15 -26.20
N ALA A 148 -6.58 -7.08 -25.48
CA ALA A 148 -6.06 -5.75 -25.77
C ALA A 148 -4.63 -5.59 -25.23
N SER A 149 -3.83 -4.81 -25.95
CA SER A 149 -2.44 -4.49 -25.55
C SER A 149 -2.31 -3.18 -24.75
N HIS A 150 -3.35 -2.36 -24.72
CA HIS A 150 -3.35 -1.05 -24.07
C HIS A 150 -4.61 -0.89 -23.21
N TYR A 151 -4.45 -0.19 -22.07
CA TYR A 151 -5.59 0.29 -21.31
C TYR A 151 -6.31 1.40 -22.08
N THR A 152 -7.64 1.40 -22.01
CA THR A 152 -8.49 2.46 -22.58
C THR A 152 -9.24 3.16 -21.46
N PRO A 153 -9.33 4.51 -21.47
CA PRO A 153 -10.19 5.23 -20.55
C PRO A 153 -11.64 4.81 -20.73
N ILE A 154 -12.35 4.72 -19.60
CA ILE A 154 -13.79 4.50 -19.56
C ILE A 154 -14.44 5.50 -18.60
N SER A 155 -15.74 5.72 -18.72
CA SER A 155 -16.47 6.52 -17.75
C SER A 155 -16.61 5.79 -16.41
N TRP A 156 -16.89 6.53 -15.34
CA TRP A 156 -17.21 5.94 -14.04
C TRP A 156 -18.45 5.05 -14.11
N ASP A 157 -19.47 5.45 -14.87
CA ASP A 157 -20.69 4.66 -15.04
C ASP A 157 -20.41 3.32 -15.74
N GLU A 158 -19.54 3.33 -16.75
CA GLU A 158 -19.09 2.08 -17.39
C GLU A 158 -18.27 1.22 -16.43
N ALA A 159 -17.40 1.81 -15.63
CA ALA A 159 -16.60 1.09 -14.63
C ALA A 159 -17.50 0.41 -13.60
N PHE A 160 -18.46 1.14 -13.04
CA PHE A 160 -19.43 0.61 -12.09
C PHE A 160 -20.33 -0.45 -12.72
N GLY A 161 -20.80 -0.23 -13.94
CA GLY A 161 -21.60 -1.21 -14.70
C GLY A 161 -20.84 -2.52 -14.92
N LYS A 162 -19.56 -2.46 -15.27
CA LYS A 162 -18.69 -3.64 -15.42
C LYS A 162 -18.51 -4.38 -14.10
N ILE A 163 -18.17 -3.65 -13.01
CA ILE A 163 -18.01 -4.23 -11.68
C ILE A 163 -19.31 -4.93 -11.25
N ALA A 164 -20.43 -4.24 -11.32
CA ALA A 164 -21.74 -4.80 -10.97
C ALA A 164 -22.07 -6.05 -11.81
N SER A 165 -21.79 -6.00 -13.11
CA SER A 165 -22.00 -7.15 -14.00
C SER A 165 -21.15 -8.37 -13.59
N HIS A 166 -19.92 -8.18 -13.18
CA HIS A 166 -19.08 -9.28 -12.71
C HIS A 166 -19.56 -9.82 -11.37
N LEU A 167 -19.85 -8.97 -10.40
CA LEU A 167 -20.34 -9.39 -9.10
C LEU A 167 -21.68 -10.14 -9.18
N ASN A 168 -22.61 -9.67 -10.03
CA ASN A 168 -23.92 -10.29 -10.22
C ASN A 168 -23.88 -11.64 -10.96
N LYS A 169 -22.77 -11.99 -11.59
CA LYS A 169 -22.58 -13.30 -12.25
C LYS A 169 -22.05 -14.37 -11.30
N LEU A 170 -21.63 -14.01 -10.10
CA LEU A 170 -21.16 -14.98 -9.11
C LEU A 170 -22.35 -15.80 -8.60
N ASN A 171 -22.12 -17.07 -8.32
CA ASN A 171 -23.16 -17.97 -7.80
C ASN A 171 -23.48 -17.67 -6.33
N SER A 172 -22.52 -17.09 -5.59
CA SER A 172 -22.67 -16.68 -4.20
C SER A 172 -21.87 -15.41 -3.94
N PRO A 173 -22.38 -14.49 -3.10
CA PRO A 173 -21.60 -13.34 -2.61
C PRO A 173 -20.26 -13.73 -1.97
N ASN A 174 -20.15 -14.93 -1.44
CA ASN A 174 -18.94 -15.44 -0.80
C ASN A 174 -17.83 -15.83 -1.79
N GLU A 175 -18.10 -15.82 -3.11
CA GLU A 175 -17.06 -15.94 -4.14
C GLU A 175 -16.30 -14.62 -4.36
N ALA A 176 -16.79 -13.50 -3.80
CA ALA A 176 -16.12 -12.21 -3.82
C ALA A 176 -15.31 -11.97 -2.53
N VAL A 177 -14.16 -11.33 -2.69
CA VAL A 177 -13.30 -10.87 -1.59
C VAL A 177 -13.05 -9.38 -1.76
N PHE A 178 -13.24 -8.62 -0.67
CA PHE A 178 -13.10 -7.17 -0.64
C PHE A 178 -11.90 -6.79 0.22
N TYR A 179 -10.78 -6.46 -0.40
CA TYR A 179 -9.55 -6.10 0.28
C TYR A 179 -9.31 -4.58 0.24
N THR A 180 -8.84 -4.02 1.34
CA THR A 180 -8.32 -2.66 1.41
C THR A 180 -7.05 -2.60 2.23
N SER A 181 -6.19 -1.62 1.94
CA SER A 181 -4.97 -1.40 2.70
C SER A 181 -5.21 -0.43 3.87
N GLY A 182 -4.29 -0.40 4.83
CA GLY A 182 -4.32 0.55 5.95
C GLY A 182 -4.14 2.03 5.56
N ARG A 183 -3.87 2.32 4.28
CA ARG A 183 -3.79 3.68 3.74
C ARG A 183 -5.11 4.23 3.25
N THR A 184 -6.16 3.42 3.26
CA THR A 184 -7.51 3.88 2.91
C THR A 184 -8.03 4.78 4.02
N SER A 185 -8.64 5.92 3.65
CA SER A 185 -9.28 6.80 4.65
C SER A 185 -10.40 6.06 5.40
N ASN A 186 -10.67 6.46 6.63
CA ASN A 186 -11.71 5.84 7.45
C ASN A 186 -13.08 5.90 6.78
N GLU A 187 -13.40 7.02 6.11
CA GLU A 187 -14.65 7.20 5.39
C GLU A 187 -14.77 6.23 4.21
N ALA A 188 -13.71 6.07 3.43
CA ALA A 188 -13.67 5.13 2.31
C ALA A 188 -13.74 3.68 2.80
N ALA A 189 -13.03 3.34 3.87
CA ALA A 189 -13.07 2.01 4.47
C ALA A 189 -14.48 1.67 4.99
N PHE A 190 -15.15 2.64 5.63
CA PHE A 190 -16.54 2.47 6.09
C PHE A 190 -17.49 2.20 4.93
N LEU A 191 -17.44 3.03 3.87
CA LEU A 191 -18.29 2.85 2.69
C LEU A 191 -18.00 1.52 1.98
N TYR A 192 -16.75 1.11 1.92
CA TYR A 192 -16.35 -0.15 1.32
C TYR A 192 -16.87 -1.36 2.12
N GLN A 193 -16.79 -1.30 3.45
CA GLN A 193 -17.37 -2.31 4.32
C GLN A 193 -18.90 -2.38 4.17
N LEU A 194 -19.57 -1.21 4.14
CA LEU A 194 -21.02 -1.14 3.94
C LEU A 194 -21.42 -1.77 2.60
N PHE A 195 -20.69 -1.46 1.53
CA PHE A 195 -20.89 -2.05 0.22
C PHE A 195 -20.75 -3.59 0.23
N ALA A 196 -19.68 -4.12 0.84
CA ALA A 196 -19.45 -5.55 0.92
C ALA A 196 -20.56 -6.28 1.70
N ARG A 197 -21.05 -5.66 2.79
CA ARG A 197 -22.16 -6.21 3.59
C ARG A 197 -23.50 -6.13 2.87
N GLU A 198 -23.77 -5.06 2.18
CA GLU A 198 -24.97 -4.91 1.34
C GLU A 198 -24.96 -5.92 0.17
N TYR A 199 -23.79 -6.17 -0.40
CA TYR A 199 -23.59 -7.22 -1.40
C TYR A 199 -23.85 -8.63 -0.83
N GLY A 200 -23.71 -8.83 0.48
CA GLY A 200 -24.09 -10.06 1.19
C GLY A 200 -22.90 -10.95 1.61
N THR A 201 -21.71 -10.38 1.77
CA THR A 201 -20.54 -11.12 2.25
C THR A 201 -19.80 -10.40 3.38
N ASN A 202 -19.07 -11.16 4.19
CA ASN A 202 -18.11 -10.69 5.18
C ASN A 202 -16.66 -11.02 4.81
N ASN A 203 -16.39 -11.34 3.55
CA ASN A 203 -15.03 -11.63 3.08
C ASN A 203 -14.23 -10.32 2.95
N LEU A 204 -13.81 -9.80 4.08
CA LEU A 204 -13.09 -8.53 4.25
C LEU A 204 -11.73 -8.77 4.91
N PRO A 205 -10.78 -9.46 4.26
CA PRO A 205 -9.42 -9.53 4.77
C PRO A 205 -8.82 -8.12 4.76
N ASP A 206 -8.05 -7.79 5.78
CA ASP A 206 -7.37 -6.52 5.91
C ASP A 206 -5.85 -6.69 6.12
N CYS A 207 -5.14 -5.58 6.05
CA CYS A 207 -3.69 -5.61 6.24
C CYS A 207 -3.29 -5.85 7.70
N SER A 208 -4.14 -5.53 8.68
CA SER A 208 -3.84 -5.72 10.09
C SER A 208 -3.65 -7.19 10.42
N ASN A 209 -4.54 -8.06 9.92
CA ASN A 209 -4.45 -9.50 10.14
C ASN A 209 -3.21 -10.10 9.49
N MET A 210 -2.81 -9.58 8.35
CA MET A 210 -1.64 -10.08 7.60
C MET A 210 -0.31 -9.47 8.06
N CYS A 211 -0.33 -8.31 8.70
CA CYS A 211 0.86 -7.53 9.02
C CYS A 211 1.20 -7.55 10.53
N HIS A 212 0.27 -7.11 11.38
CA HIS A 212 0.54 -6.82 12.78
C HIS A 212 -0.35 -7.54 13.80
N GLU A 213 -1.20 -8.46 13.39
CA GLU A 213 -2.03 -9.24 14.33
C GLU A 213 -1.15 -9.99 15.34
N SER A 214 -0.07 -10.61 14.88
CA SER A 214 0.88 -11.30 15.77
C SER A 214 1.50 -10.36 16.80
N SER A 215 1.83 -9.13 16.42
CA SER A 215 2.32 -8.10 17.34
C SER A 215 1.26 -7.69 18.36
N GLY A 216 0.01 -7.52 17.92
CA GLY A 216 -1.11 -7.19 18.79
C GLY A 216 -1.39 -8.31 19.82
N VAL A 217 -1.38 -9.56 19.39
CA VAL A 217 -1.53 -10.72 20.28
C VAL A 217 -0.40 -10.79 21.30
N ALA A 218 0.85 -10.71 20.85
CA ALA A 218 2.01 -10.77 21.73
C ALA A 218 2.04 -9.63 22.76
N LEU A 219 1.70 -8.41 22.37
CA LEU A 219 1.60 -7.26 23.27
C LEU A 219 0.44 -7.45 24.28
N ASN A 220 -0.70 -7.94 23.81
CA ASN A 220 -1.83 -8.18 24.72
C ASN A 220 -1.51 -9.24 25.77
N GLU A 221 -0.80 -10.30 25.41
CA GLU A 221 -0.38 -11.35 26.32
C GLU A 221 0.73 -10.87 27.30
N SER A 222 1.62 -9.98 26.83
CA SER A 222 2.76 -9.53 27.63
C SER A 222 2.46 -8.35 28.52
N VAL A 223 1.74 -7.35 28.02
CA VAL A 223 1.48 -6.06 28.70
C VAL A 223 0.00 -5.76 28.91
N GLY A 224 -0.89 -6.66 28.47
CA GLY A 224 -2.34 -6.55 28.64
C GLY A 224 -3.04 -5.62 27.66
N ILE A 225 -2.34 -5.09 26.66
CA ILE A 225 -2.90 -4.22 25.62
C ILE A 225 -2.22 -4.50 24.28
N GLY A 226 -2.98 -4.67 23.21
CA GLY A 226 -2.48 -4.97 21.85
C GLY A 226 -1.87 -3.75 21.13
N LYS A 227 -1.28 -2.81 21.84
CA LYS A 227 -0.68 -1.57 21.31
C LYS A 227 0.60 -1.25 22.03
N GLY A 228 1.41 -0.34 21.45
CA GLY A 228 2.52 0.30 22.16
C GLY A 228 2.01 1.08 23.37
N SER A 229 2.70 0.96 24.49
CA SER A 229 2.32 1.53 25.80
C SER A 229 3.13 2.76 26.17
N VAL A 230 4.02 3.24 25.29
CA VAL A 230 4.86 4.41 25.52
C VAL A 230 4.35 5.60 24.72
N LYS A 231 4.59 6.81 25.23
CA LYS A 231 4.31 8.07 24.54
C LYS A 231 5.50 8.48 23.67
N LEU A 232 5.25 9.37 22.70
CA LEU A 232 6.31 9.93 21.87
C LEU A 232 7.38 10.65 22.73
N GLU A 233 6.96 11.36 23.75
CA GLU A 233 7.85 12.10 24.67
C GLU A 233 8.80 11.18 25.45
N ASP A 234 8.44 9.92 25.66
CA ASP A 234 9.29 8.95 26.33
C ASP A 234 10.58 8.66 25.55
N PHE A 235 10.53 8.75 24.22
CA PHE A 235 11.72 8.60 23.37
C PHE A 235 12.75 9.71 23.63
N TYR A 236 12.31 10.93 23.97
CA TYR A 236 13.20 12.03 24.27
C TYR A 236 13.81 11.94 25.68
N LYS A 237 13.19 11.17 26.56
CA LYS A 237 13.60 11.00 27.96
C LYS A 237 14.37 9.70 28.19
N ALA A 238 14.35 8.79 27.21
CA ALA A 238 15.02 7.51 27.34
C ALA A 238 16.55 7.69 27.31
N GLU A 239 17.22 7.09 28.28
CA GLU A 239 18.71 7.06 28.36
C GLU A 239 19.28 5.99 27.40
N ALA A 240 18.48 4.97 27.08
CA ALA A 240 18.82 3.92 26.12
C ALA A 240 17.60 3.45 25.37
N ILE A 241 17.77 3.18 24.07
CA ILE A 241 16.74 2.63 23.18
C ILE A 241 17.30 1.38 22.52
N LEU A 242 16.63 0.23 22.71
CA LEU A 242 16.96 -1.03 22.05
C LEU A 242 16.01 -1.22 20.89
N ILE A 243 16.57 -1.36 19.68
CA ILE A 243 15.81 -1.62 18.46
C ILE A 243 16.10 -3.06 18.04
N ILE A 244 15.03 -3.87 17.94
CA ILE A 244 15.09 -5.26 17.48
C ILE A 244 14.16 -5.38 16.28
N GLY A 245 14.68 -5.79 15.10
CA GLY A 245 13.90 -5.91 13.89
C GLY A 245 14.61 -6.70 12.82
#